data_e544e97c68bba204e5d6748bf0db5f02
#
_entry.id   e544e97c68bba204e5d6748bf0db5f02
#
_cell.length_a   1.000
_cell.length_b   1.000
_cell.length_c   1.000
_cell.angle_alpha   90.00
_cell.angle_beta   90.00
_cell.angle_gamma   90.00
#
_symmetry.space_group_name_H-M   'P 1'
#
loop_
_entity.id
_entity.type
_entity.pdbx_description
1 polymer ?
#
loop_
_entity_poly.entity_id
_entity_poly.type
_entity_poly.pdbx_seq_one_letter_code
_entity_poly.pdbx_strand_id
1 'polypeptide(L)'
;MMIDRTTAPQILETGTFHLPKIQQISSAGGMKGLFIQKAKLPMVQFNFIVSTGCVLDGEGKSGLANLTAILIDEGAGGLTALELNNQFEMLGSSIQISINHEFMYFTILSLEEKFEETISLLSKILTEPHFEEQEFLREKSKVLAQLMQLKDEPDSIADRIFEEQVFGPANKQGHFTLGKGKDIQSLMNEDVKNFYHTHISSGKAGFVCAGSLDADVLKKYIEVYLDKFGEEKNVEGPSFPLRVKKRSLIFVHKEGAQQTEIRIGNLSGKRGDSDFYSKAVMNTILGGQFNSRINYKLRETKGYTYGATSYFAYRKEHSYFLLTTSVQAEHTLEALQDIFYELKQIKETITHEELNAAKLSIIRRFPSNFETYYQLASGLNTLFTYTLQPSYFDEYLPNVKAVSLEDALLAAKKNIIDQEMVVVLVGDKSKFVNQLEEFGFDEIIEMNEDGEPFISL
;
A
#
# COMPACT_ATOMS: atom_id res chain seq x y z
N MET A 1 19.41 35.52 23.66
CA MET A 1 19.51 34.41 24.59
C MET A 1 20.26 33.29 23.86
N MET A 2 21.51 33.00 24.25
CA MET A 2 22.25 31.88 23.65
C MET A 2 21.60 30.58 24.13
N ILE A 3 21.19 29.73 23.21
CA ILE A 3 20.66 28.40 23.51
C ILE A 3 21.84 27.54 23.99
N ASP A 4 21.77 27.05 25.21
CA ASP A 4 22.72 26.06 25.72
C ASP A 4 22.47 24.72 25.03
N ARG A 5 23.41 24.29 24.22
CA ARG A 5 23.37 23.02 23.45
C ARG A 5 24.06 21.85 24.16
N THR A 6 24.57 22.08 25.38
CA THR A 6 25.26 21.02 26.15
C THR A 6 24.28 20.13 26.91
N THR A 7 23.06 20.61 27.12
CA THR A 7 21.97 19.84 27.74
C THR A 7 20.84 19.57 26.75
N ALA A 8 20.40 18.32 26.68
CA ALA A 8 19.23 17.97 25.88
C ALA A 8 17.99 18.71 26.41
N PRO A 9 17.12 19.23 25.53
CA PRO A 9 15.88 19.87 25.98
C PRO A 9 15.03 18.88 26.77
N GLN A 10 14.37 19.37 27.83
CA GLN A 10 13.42 18.56 28.58
C GLN A 10 12.30 18.09 27.63
N ILE A 11 12.12 16.79 27.57
CA ILE A 11 11.02 16.19 26.81
C ILE A 11 9.77 16.37 27.63
N LEU A 12 8.88 17.26 27.20
CA LEU A 12 7.56 17.42 27.78
C LEU A 12 6.74 16.14 27.60
N GLU A 13 5.90 15.81 28.58
CA GLU A 13 4.91 14.74 28.42
C GLU A 13 4.03 15.06 27.20
N THR A 14 3.76 14.03 26.39
CA THR A 14 2.85 14.17 25.25
C THR A 14 1.46 14.50 25.80
N GLY A 15 0.92 15.66 25.41
CA GLY A 15 -0.46 16.04 25.72
C GLY A 15 -1.46 14.98 25.22
N THR A 16 -2.66 15.01 25.77
CA THR A 16 -3.76 14.15 25.26
C THR A 16 -4.09 14.56 23.83
N PHE A 17 -3.93 13.61 22.91
CA PHE A 17 -4.35 13.77 21.51
C PHE A 17 -5.79 13.30 21.37
N HIS A 18 -6.65 14.13 20.77
CA HIS A 18 -8.03 13.79 20.47
C HIS A 18 -8.29 14.07 18.99
N LEU A 19 -8.77 13.06 18.28
CA LEU A 19 -9.29 13.25 16.94
C LEU A 19 -10.64 13.97 16.98
N PRO A 20 -10.96 14.81 15.98
CA PRO A 20 -12.31 15.30 15.81
C PRO A 20 -13.28 14.11 15.64
N LYS A 21 -14.54 14.31 16.10
CA LYS A 21 -15.55 13.26 16.03
C LYS A 21 -15.74 12.74 14.62
N ILE A 22 -15.61 11.43 14.44
CA ILE A 22 -15.91 10.74 13.20
C ILE A 22 -17.42 10.54 13.13
N GLN A 23 -18.03 11.03 12.05
CA GLN A 23 -19.45 10.88 11.75
C GLN A 23 -19.63 9.81 10.68
N GLN A 24 -20.61 8.93 10.86
CA GLN A 24 -21.03 7.98 9.84
C GLN A 24 -22.18 8.60 9.06
N ILE A 25 -22.07 8.64 7.75
CA ILE A 25 -23.10 9.14 6.84
C ILE A 25 -23.60 7.98 6.00
N SER A 26 -24.93 7.91 5.83
CA SER A 26 -25.57 6.98 4.91
C SER A 26 -26.51 7.76 4.00
N SER A 27 -26.37 7.59 2.69
CA SER A 27 -27.27 8.19 1.71
C SER A 27 -28.59 7.43 1.62
N ALA A 28 -29.56 8.00 0.94
CA ALA A 28 -30.86 7.36 0.68
C ALA A 28 -30.72 6.09 -0.19
N GLY A 29 -29.74 6.04 -1.10
CA GLY A 29 -29.42 4.85 -1.92
C GLY A 29 -28.60 3.79 -1.19
N GLY A 30 -28.21 4.04 0.07
CA GLY A 30 -27.50 3.08 0.91
C GLY A 30 -25.97 3.19 0.88
N MET A 31 -25.40 4.16 0.16
CA MET A 31 -23.96 4.41 0.15
C MET A 31 -23.51 4.87 1.54
N LYS A 32 -22.42 4.28 2.05
CA LYS A 32 -21.89 4.57 3.38
C LYS A 32 -20.60 5.38 3.28
N GLY A 33 -20.42 6.30 4.22
CA GLY A 33 -19.19 7.06 4.32
C GLY A 33 -18.84 7.46 5.73
N LEU A 34 -17.59 7.93 5.88
CA LEU A 34 -17.05 8.48 7.13
C LEU A 34 -16.67 9.94 6.91
N PHE A 35 -16.99 10.79 7.88
CA PHE A 35 -16.77 12.22 7.78
C PHE A 35 -16.14 12.79 9.05
N ILE A 36 -15.16 13.67 8.87
CA ILE A 36 -14.61 14.53 9.92
C ILE A 36 -14.84 15.98 9.51
N GLN A 37 -15.66 16.71 10.28
CA GLN A 37 -15.80 18.14 10.11
C GLN A 37 -14.62 18.88 10.73
N LYS A 38 -13.95 19.71 9.93
CA LYS A 38 -12.84 20.59 10.36
C LYS A 38 -12.91 21.90 9.58
N ALA A 39 -13.45 22.92 10.20
CA ALA A 39 -13.75 24.22 9.56
C ALA A 39 -12.58 25.24 9.63
N LYS A 40 -11.33 24.77 9.80
CA LYS A 40 -10.17 25.67 9.93
C LYS A 40 -9.84 26.38 8.61
N LEU A 41 -10.02 25.71 7.49
CA LEU A 41 -9.85 26.23 6.14
C LEU A 41 -11.09 25.86 5.32
N PRO A 42 -11.55 26.71 4.38
CA PRO A 42 -12.72 26.42 3.54
C PRO A 42 -12.36 25.43 2.42
N MET A 43 -11.99 24.24 2.79
CA MET A 43 -11.52 23.17 1.91
C MET A 43 -12.16 21.84 2.24
N VAL A 44 -12.24 20.98 1.24
CA VAL A 44 -12.79 19.61 1.33
C VAL A 44 -11.81 18.64 0.70
N GLN A 45 -11.35 17.69 1.49
CA GLN A 45 -10.67 16.50 1.01
C GLN A 45 -11.70 15.38 0.97
N PHE A 46 -12.00 14.91 -0.22
CA PHE A 46 -13.00 13.88 -0.46
C PHE A 46 -12.38 12.70 -1.22
N ASN A 47 -12.53 11.51 -0.68
CA ASN A 47 -12.07 10.29 -1.36
C ASN A 47 -13.30 9.42 -1.60
N PHE A 48 -13.60 9.19 -2.87
CA PHE A 48 -14.60 8.24 -3.30
C PHE A 48 -13.92 6.91 -3.57
N ILE A 49 -14.47 5.81 -3.05
CA ILE A 49 -13.81 4.51 -2.99
C ILE A 49 -14.75 3.48 -3.61
N VAL A 50 -14.29 2.79 -4.63
CA VAL A 50 -15.03 1.67 -5.22
C VAL A 50 -14.31 0.37 -4.88
N SER A 51 -15.03 -0.62 -4.36
CA SER A 51 -14.50 -1.96 -4.03
C SER A 51 -14.25 -2.75 -5.33
N THR A 52 -13.32 -2.27 -6.13
CA THR A 52 -12.83 -2.87 -7.37
C THR A 52 -11.33 -2.65 -7.46
N GLY A 53 -10.58 -3.68 -7.88
CA GLY A 53 -9.12 -3.61 -7.92
C GLY A 53 -8.54 -4.70 -8.82
N CYS A 54 -7.21 -4.77 -8.87
CA CYS A 54 -6.48 -5.65 -9.78
C CYS A 54 -6.72 -7.15 -9.52
N VAL A 55 -7.23 -7.53 -8.33
CA VAL A 55 -7.64 -8.92 -8.06
C VAL A 55 -8.80 -9.39 -8.94
N LEU A 56 -9.54 -8.46 -9.55
CA LEU A 56 -10.65 -8.74 -10.46
C LEU A 56 -10.22 -8.88 -11.92
N ASP A 57 -8.96 -8.68 -12.24
CA ASP A 57 -8.44 -8.93 -13.58
C ASP A 57 -8.74 -10.37 -14.02
N GLY A 58 -9.22 -10.55 -15.23
CA GLY A 58 -9.44 -11.86 -15.82
C GLY A 58 -8.13 -12.63 -16.03
N GLU A 59 -8.23 -13.92 -16.29
CA GLU A 59 -7.06 -14.72 -16.68
C GLU A 59 -6.51 -14.19 -18.01
N GLY A 60 -5.18 -14.00 -18.09
CA GLY A 60 -4.52 -13.39 -19.24
C GLY A 60 -4.82 -11.91 -19.49
N LYS A 61 -5.40 -11.22 -18.49
CA LYS A 61 -5.77 -9.78 -18.54
C LYS A 61 -5.17 -8.97 -17.39
N SER A 62 -4.03 -9.39 -16.88
CA SER A 62 -3.35 -8.69 -15.79
C SER A 62 -3.04 -7.24 -16.16
N GLY A 63 -3.46 -6.30 -15.30
CA GLY A 63 -3.36 -4.85 -15.51
C GLY A 63 -4.59 -4.20 -16.14
N LEU A 64 -5.65 -4.96 -16.44
CA LEU A 64 -6.89 -4.42 -17.01
C LEU A 64 -7.56 -3.41 -16.06
N ALA A 65 -7.65 -3.72 -14.78
CA ALA A 65 -8.19 -2.80 -13.77
C ALA A 65 -7.40 -1.49 -13.70
N ASN A 66 -6.07 -1.58 -13.74
CA ASN A 66 -5.20 -0.41 -13.76
C ASN A 66 -5.41 0.44 -15.02
N LEU A 67 -5.45 -0.18 -16.18
CA LEU A 67 -5.69 0.53 -17.43
C LEU A 67 -7.09 1.17 -17.46
N THR A 68 -8.10 0.52 -16.87
CA THR A 68 -9.44 1.09 -16.69
C THR A 68 -9.40 2.31 -15.78
N ALA A 69 -8.64 2.27 -14.67
CA ALA A 69 -8.49 3.40 -13.76
C ALA A 69 -7.78 4.60 -14.42
N ILE A 70 -6.81 4.35 -15.30
CA ILE A 70 -6.11 5.39 -16.07
C ILE A 70 -7.04 6.03 -17.11
N LEU A 71 -7.94 5.25 -17.70
CA LEU A 71 -8.77 5.70 -18.81
C LEU A 71 -10.09 6.33 -18.40
N ILE A 72 -10.54 6.15 -17.16
CA ILE A 72 -11.89 6.54 -16.75
C ILE A 72 -12.13 8.05 -16.78
N ASP A 73 -11.08 8.86 -16.63
CA ASP A 73 -11.11 10.33 -16.72
C ASP A 73 -10.48 10.89 -18.00
N GLU A 74 -10.14 10.05 -18.94
CA GLU A 74 -9.67 10.44 -20.28
C GLU A 74 -10.84 10.84 -21.21
N GLY A 75 -11.76 11.67 -20.66
CA GLY A 75 -12.96 12.20 -21.29
C GLY A 75 -14.24 11.61 -20.68
N ALA A 76 -15.18 12.48 -20.33
CA ALA A 76 -16.47 12.08 -19.74
C ALA A 76 -17.55 13.17 -19.93
N GLY A 77 -18.82 12.76 -20.01
CA GLY A 77 -19.96 13.69 -20.02
C GLY A 77 -19.93 14.72 -21.13
N GLY A 78 -19.47 14.33 -22.35
CA GLY A 78 -19.35 15.22 -23.50
C GLY A 78 -18.10 16.12 -23.48
N LEU A 79 -17.19 15.97 -22.52
CA LEU A 79 -15.93 16.68 -22.41
C LEU A 79 -14.76 15.79 -22.81
N THR A 80 -13.82 16.31 -23.57
CA THR A 80 -12.53 15.66 -23.80
C THR A 80 -11.70 15.63 -22.51
N ALA A 81 -10.64 14.80 -22.47
CA ALA A 81 -9.71 14.74 -21.34
C ALA A 81 -9.17 16.13 -20.94
N LEU A 82 -8.75 16.91 -21.93
CA LEU A 82 -8.22 18.27 -21.71
C LEU A 82 -9.29 19.21 -21.16
N GLU A 83 -10.51 19.18 -21.70
CA GLU A 83 -11.61 20.05 -21.22
C GLU A 83 -12.02 19.66 -19.80
N LEU A 84 -12.07 18.37 -19.49
CA LEU A 84 -12.39 17.86 -18.16
C LEU A 84 -11.34 18.31 -17.13
N ASN A 85 -10.06 18.16 -17.43
CA ASN A 85 -8.97 18.62 -16.58
C ASN A 85 -9.00 20.14 -16.38
N ASN A 86 -9.19 20.90 -17.45
CA ASN A 86 -9.33 22.36 -17.38
C ASN A 86 -10.50 22.81 -16.48
N GLN A 87 -11.62 22.05 -16.47
CA GLN A 87 -12.73 22.37 -15.58
C GLN A 87 -12.36 22.17 -14.11
N PHE A 88 -11.65 21.10 -13.75
CA PHE A 88 -11.15 20.93 -12.39
C PHE A 88 -10.20 22.05 -11.99
N GLU A 89 -9.27 22.43 -12.86
CA GLU A 89 -8.30 23.52 -12.60
C GLU A 89 -9.00 24.87 -12.42
N MET A 90 -9.99 25.21 -13.25
CA MET A 90 -10.76 26.44 -13.12
C MET A 90 -11.57 26.53 -11.82
N LEU A 91 -11.97 25.39 -11.25
CA LEU A 91 -12.62 25.32 -9.93
C LEU A 91 -11.61 25.40 -8.77
N GLY A 92 -10.31 25.45 -9.04
CA GLY A 92 -9.26 25.32 -8.02
C GLY A 92 -9.30 23.95 -7.34
N SER A 93 -9.80 22.94 -8.03
CA SER A 93 -9.94 21.57 -7.57
C SER A 93 -8.94 20.66 -8.28
N SER A 94 -8.65 19.52 -7.65
CA SER A 94 -7.87 18.46 -8.29
C SER A 94 -8.52 17.11 -8.05
N ILE A 95 -8.35 16.22 -9.02
CA ILE A 95 -8.71 14.81 -8.91
C ILE A 95 -7.49 13.96 -9.20
N GLN A 96 -7.32 12.90 -8.42
CA GLN A 96 -6.34 11.85 -8.66
C GLN A 96 -7.02 10.50 -8.57
N ILE A 97 -6.93 9.70 -9.63
CA ILE A 97 -7.46 8.35 -9.67
C ILE A 97 -6.31 7.36 -9.47
N SER A 98 -6.51 6.41 -8.58
CA SER A 98 -5.54 5.35 -8.30
C SER A 98 -6.25 4.05 -8.01
N ILE A 99 -5.55 2.94 -8.23
CA ILE A 99 -6.07 1.61 -7.96
C ILE A 99 -5.02 0.78 -7.24
N ASN A 100 -5.48 -0.09 -6.37
CA ASN A 100 -4.65 -1.13 -5.78
C ASN A 100 -5.26 -2.52 -6.06
N HIS A 101 -4.87 -3.50 -5.30
CA HIS A 101 -5.38 -4.86 -5.48
C HIS A 101 -6.88 -4.99 -5.26
N GLU A 102 -7.47 -4.17 -4.38
CA GLU A 102 -8.84 -4.37 -3.87
C GLU A 102 -9.76 -3.16 -4.10
N PHE A 103 -9.20 -1.97 -4.30
CA PHE A 103 -9.96 -0.72 -4.34
C PHE A 103 -9.46 0.22 -5.43
N MET A 104 -10.41 0.94 -6.03
CA MET A 104 -10.16 2.12 -6.87
C MET A 104 -10.54 3.37 -6.06
N TYR A 105 -9.68 4.36 -6.06
CA TYR A 105 -9.81 5.61 -5.31
C TYR A 105 -9.89 6.79 -6.26
N PHE A 106 -10.85 7.66 -6.02
CA PHE A 106 -10.97 8.97 -6.63
C PHE A 106 -10.72 10.00 -5.52
N THR A 107 -9.52 10.54 -5.47
CA THR A 107 -9.06 11.47 -4.43
C THR A 107 -9.22 12.90 -4.92
N ILE A 108 -10.06 13.68 -4.27
CA ILE A 108 -10.43 15.03 -4.65
C ILE A 108 -10.04 16.01 -3.55
N LEU A 109 -9.37 17.09 -3.92
CA LEU A 109 -9.21 18.27 -3.11
C LEU A 109 -9.97 19.42 -3.79
N SER A 110 -10.82 20.12 -3.03
CA SER A 110 -11.65 21.22 -3.56
C SER A 110 -11.79 22.33 -2.54
N LEU A 111 -12.05 23.55 -3.02
CA LEU A 111 -12.61 24.62 -2.17
C LEU A 111 -14.04 24.24 -1.78
N GLU A 112 -14.45 24.61 -0.57
CA GLU A 112 -15.81 24.33 -0.08
C GLU A 112 -16.88 24.89 -1.02
N GLU A 113 -16.74 26.16 -1.42
CA GLU A 113 -17.68 26.86 -2.32
C GLU A 113 -17.75 26.27 -3.75
N LYS A 114 -16.78 25.43 -4.13
CA LYS A 114 -16.68 24.79 -5.44
C LYS A 114 -16.91 23.27 -5.39
N PHE A 115 -17.21 22.76 -4.23
CA PHE A 115 -17.32 21.31 -4.06
C PHE A 115 -18.52 20.72 -4.80
N GLU A 116 -19.64 21.45 -4.91
CA GLU A 116 -20.81 20.96 -5.67
C GLU A 116 -20.49 20.79 -7.16
N GLU A 117 -19.86 21.79 -7.77
CA GLU A 117 -19.43 21.71 -9.17
C GLU A 117 -18.38 20.62 -9.37
N THR A 118 -17.45 20.48 -8.41
CA THR A 118 -16.40 19.45 -8.46
C THR A 118 -16.96 18.04 -8.39
N ILE A 119 -17.91 17.76 -7.48
CA ILE A 119 -18.53 16.44 -7.35
C ILE A 119 -19.45 16.12 -8.55
N SER A 120 -20.01 17.14 -9.20
CA SER A 120 -20.74 16.99 -10.47
C SER A 120 -19.82 16.50 -11.59
N LEU A 121 -18.57 16.96 -11.65
CA LEU A 121 -17.58 16.45 -12.61
C LEU A 121 -17.20 14.99 -12.29
N LEU A 122 -17.02 14.64 -11.01
CA LEU A 122 -16.81 13.24 -10.62
C LEU A 122 -17.99 12.36 -11.06
N SER A 123 -19.23 12.84 -10.91
CA SER A 123 -20.42 12.12 -11.38
C SER A 123 -20.34 11.80 -12.87
N LYS A 124 -19.91 12.76 -13.71
CA LYS A 124 -19.73 12.51 -15.15
C LYS A 124 -18.67 11.45 -15.42
N ILE A 125 -17.54 11.49 -14.71
CA ILE A 125 -16.49 10.46 -14.82
C ILE A 125 -17.06 9.08 -14.48
N LEU A 126 -17.90 8.97 -13.47
CA LEU A 126 -18.48 7.71 -13.00
C LEU A 126 -19.67 7.21 -13.82
N THR A 127 -20.38 8.09 -14.54
CA THR A 127 -21.60 7.71 -15.27
C THR A 127 -21.43 7.68 -16.79
N GLU A 128 -20.56 8.50 -17.33
CA GLU A 128 -20.43 8.76 -18.76
C GLU A 128 -18.96 8.79 -19.22
N PRO A 129 -18.06 7.87 -18.79
CA PRO A 129 -16.69 7.83 -19.31
C PRO A 129 -16.71 7.44 -20.79
N HIS A 130 -15.85 8.07 -21.58
CA HIS A 130 -15.89 7.89 -23.03
C HIS A 130 -15.19 6.62 -23.50
N PHE A 131 -14.02 6.29 -22.92
CA PHE A 131 -13.15 5.20 -23.35
C PHE A 131 -12.90 5.23 -24.88
N GLU A 132 -12.42 6.38 -25.34
CA GLU A 132 -12.11 6.58 -26.75
C GLU A 132 -10.93 5.68 -27.19
N GLU A 133 -10.99 5.11 -28.40
CA GLU A 133 -9.97 4.20 -28.91
C GLU A 133 -8.58 4.85 -28.99
N GLN A 134 -8.52 6.13 -29.35
CA GLN A 134 -7.26 6.88 -29.44
C GLN A 134 -6.60 7.01 -28.07
N GLU A 135 -7.38 7.33 -27.02
CA GLU A 135 -6.87 7.44 -25.65
C GLU A 135 -6.45 6.09 -25.11
N PHE A 136 -7.23 5.05 -25.38
CA PHE A 136 -6.87 3.67 -25.04
C PHE A 136 -5.51 3.27 -25.63
N LEU A 137 -5.26 3.49 -26.90
CA LEU A 137 -3.99 3.15 -27.54
C LEU A 137 -2.82 3.97 -26.96
N ARG A 138 -3.06 5.25 -26.67
CA ARG A 138 -2.08 6.14 -26.06
C ARG A 138 -1.68 5.66 -24.68
N GLU A 139 -2.64 5.44 -23.78
CA GLU A 139 -2.38 5.04 -22.41
C GLU A 139 -1.82 3.62 -22.31
N LYS A 140 -2.33 2.69 -23.13
CA LYS A 140 -1.76 1.34 -23.25
C LYS A 140 -0.27 1.41 -23.64
N SER A 141 0.10 2.28 -24.58
CA SER A 141 1.50 2.45 -25.01
C SER A 141 2.36 3.01 -23.87
N LYS A 142 1.83 3.95 -23.06
CA LYS A 142 2.53 4.49 -21.89
C LYS A 142 2.77 3.41 -20.82
N VAL A 143 1.76 2.58 -20.53
CA VAL A 143 1.90 1.47 -19.57
C VAL A 143 2.94 0.47 -20.04
N LEU A 144 2.96 0.11 -21.32
CA LEU A 144 3.98 -0.77 -21.88
C LEU A 144 5.38 -0.19 -21.79
N ALA A 145 5.55 1.10 -22.07
CA ALA A 145 6.83 1.80 -21.93
C ALA A 145 7.28 1.84 -20.47
N GLN A 146 6.38 2.11 -19.54
CA GLN A 146 6.66 2.08 -18.08
C GLN A 146 7.09 0.68 -17.64
N LEU A 147 6.38 -0.38 -18.06
CA LEU A 147 6.76 -1.75 -17.76
C LEU A 147 8.15 -2.10 -18.29
N MET A 148 8.52 -1.58 -19.49
CA MET A 148 9.85 -1.79 -20.06
C MET A 148 10.93 -1.08 -19.20
N GLN A 149 10.68 0.15 -18.75
CA GLN A 149 11.60 0.87 -17.86
C GLN A 149 11.82 0.12 -16.55
N LEU A 150 10.74 -0.35 -15.91
CA LEU A 150 10.80 -1.05 -14.63
C LEU A 150 11.58 -2.39 -14.67
N LYS A 151 11.79 -2.98 -15.86
CA LYS A 151 12.66 -4.14 -16.02
C LYS A 151 14.16 -3.85 -15.83
N ASP A 152 14.54 -2.59 -15.93
CA ASP A 152 15.93 -2.16 -15.70
C ASP A 152 16.16 -1.67 -14.27
N GLU A 153 15.12 -1.56 -13.45
CA GLU A 153 15.17 -1.09 -12.06
C GLU A 153 15.21 -2.27 -11.08
N PRO A 154 16.37 -2.59 -10.45
CA PRO A 154 16.52 -3.77 -9.60
C PRO A 154 15.57 -3.80 -8.40
N ASP A 155 15.27 -2.65 -7.79
CA ASP A 155 14.33 -2.51 -6.67
C ASP A 155 12.90 -2.87 -7.09
N SER A 156 12.43 -2.37 -8.25
CA SER A 156 11.12 -2.67 -8.83
C SER A 156 10.98 -4.17 -9.18
N ILE A 157 12.04 -4.78 -9.70
CA ILE A 157 12.09 -6.22 -9.97
C ILE A 157 11.95 -7.00 -8.65
N ALA A 158 12.73 -6.62 -7.63
CA ALA A 158 12.73 -7.29 -6.33
C ALA A 158 11.37 -7.20 -5.65
N ASP A 159 10.73 -6.03 -5.63
CA ASP A 159 9.40 -5.82 -5.03
C ASP A 159 8.33 -6.66 -5.72
N ARG A 160 8.28 -6.62 -7.05
CA ARG A 160 7.29 -7.35 -7.84
C ARG A 160 7.43 -8.87 -7.67
N ILE A 161 8.64 -9.41 -7.78
CA ILE A 161 8.88 -10.84 -7.59
C ILE A 161 8.57 -11.24 -6.15
N PHE A 162 8.95 -10.43 -5.17
CA PHE A 162 8.64 -10.72 -3.78
C PHE A 162 7.13 -10.81 -3.53
N GLU A 163 6.34 -9.83 -3.99
CA GLU A 163 4.88 -9.86 -3.80
C GLU A 163 4.24 -11.08 -4.50
N GLU A 164 4.64 -11.40 -5.73
CA GLU A 164 4.13 -12.58 -6.43
C GLU A 164 4.50 -13.88 -5.70
N GLN A 165 5.72 -13.97 -5.18
CA GLN A 165 6.21 -15.19 -4.53
C GLN A 165 5.68 -15.36 -3.10
N VAL A 166 5.50 -14.29 -2.34
CA VAL A 166 4.99 -14.39 -0.96
C VAL A 166 3.52 -14.81 -0.92
N PHE A 167 2.71 -14.36 -1.87
CA PHE A 167 1.32 -14.82 -2.02
C PHE A 167 1.22 -16.13 -2.81
N GLY A 168 2.13 -16.38 -3.71
CA GLY A 168 2.11 -17.47 -4.69
C GLY A 168 1.56 -17.01 -6.05
N PRO A 169 2.07 -17.58 -7.16
CA PRO A 169 1.82 -17.08 -8.52
C PRO A 169 0.33 -17.18 -8.96
N ALA A 170 -0.46 -18.04 -8.32
CA ALA A 170 -1.89 -18.16 -8.59
C ALA A 170 -2.76 -17.16 -7.79
N ASN A 171 -2.16 -16.46 -6.81
CA ASN A 171 -2.88 -15.53 -5.96
C ASN A 171 -2.76 -14.10 -6.50
N LYS A 172 -3.87 -13.56 -6.99
CA LYS A 172 -3.89 -12.21 -7.59
C LYS A 172 -3.57 -11.07 -6.62
N GLN A 173 -3.56 -11.32 -5.31
CA GLN A 173 -3.11 -10.32 -4.32
C GLN A 173 -1.61 -10.04 -4.37
N GLY A 174 -0.82 -10.93 -4.98
CA GLY A 174 0.61 -10.73 -5.24
C GLY A 174 0.92 -10.25 -6.65
N HIS A 175 -0.06 -10.15 -7.55
CA HIS A 175 0.20 -9.72 -8.91
C HIS A 175 0.54 -8.23 -8.98
N PHE A 176 1.43 -7.87 -9.87
CA PHE A 176 1.79 -6.48 -10.08
C PHE A 176 0.62 -5.68 -10.64
N THR A 177 0.30 -4.54 -10.03
CA THR A 177 -0.91 -3.77 -10.39
C THR A 177 -0.86 -3.19 -11.80
N LEU A 178 0.32 -2.85 -12.32
CA LEU A 178 0.48 -2.45 -13.73
C LEU A 178 0.26 -3.61 -14.71
N GLY A 179 0.24 -4.84 -14.23
CA GLY A 179 0.05 -6.04 -15.05
C GLY A 179 1.32 -6.60 -15.65
N LYS A 180 1.14 -7.58 -16.53
CA LYS A 180 2.22 -8.24 -17.30
C LYS A 180 2.23 -7.71 -18.74
N GLY A 181 3.40 -7.40 -19.28
CA GLY A 181 3.52 -6.79 -20.61
C GLY A 181 2.78 -7.55 -21.72
N LYS A 182 2.84 -8.89 -21.71
CA LYS A 182 2.13 -9.76 -22.67
C LYS A 182 0.60 -9.61 -22.56
N ASP A 183 0.08 -9.50 -21.34
CA ASP A 183 -1.35 -9.37 -21.10
C ASP A 183 -1.82 -7.98 -21.54
N ILE A 184 -1.13 -6.91 -21.11
CA ILE A 184 -1.40 -5.54 -21.57
C ILE A 184 -1.39 -5.45 -23.09
N GLN A 185 -0.41 -6.08 -23.75
CA GLN A 185 -0.31 -6.05 -25.21
C GLN A 185 -1.54 -6.67 -25.90
N SER A 186 -2.17 -7.67 -25.29
CA SER A 186 -3.36 -8.36 -25.81
C SER A 186 -4.68 -7.64 -25.51
N LEU A 187 -4.74 -6.73 -24.54
CA LEU A 187 -5.97 -6.02 -24.16
C LEU A 187 -6.53 -5.21 -25.33
N MET A 188 -7.84 -5.19 -25.41
CA MET A 188 -8.63 -4.36 -26.31
C MET A 188 -9.44 -3.34 -25.53
N ASN A 189 -9.83 -2.24 -26.17
CA ASN A 189 -10.65 -1.20 -25.53
C ASN A 189 -12.00 -1.75 -25.01
N GLU A 190 -12.53 -2.75 -25.71
CA GLU A 190 -13.76 -3.45 -25.27
C GLU A 190 -13.57 -4.17 -23.93
N ASP A 191 -12.37 -4.64 -23.59
CA ASP A 191 -12.07 -5.23 -22.29
C ASP A 191 -12.22 -4.18 -21.17
N VAL A 192 -11.73 -2.95 -21.39
CA VAL A 192 -11.85 -1.82 -20.47
C VAL A 192 -13.33 -1.46 -20.25
N LYS A 193 -14.11 -1.33 -21.32
CA LYS A 193 -15.56 -1.06 -21.25
C LYS A 193 -16.31 -2.15 -20.48
N ASN A 194 -15.99 -3.40 -20.75
CA ASN A 194 -16.58 -4.55 -20.06
C ASN A 194 -16.20 -4.60 -18.59
N PHE A 195 -14.94 -4.31 -18.24
CA PHE A 195 -14.49 -4.22 -16.85
C PHE A 195 -15.25 -3.13 -16.10
N TYR A 196 -15.33 -1.93 -16.68
CA TYR A 196 -16.08 -0.81 -16.11
C TYR A 196 -17.55 -1.20 -15.85
N HIS A 197 -18.27 -1.67 -16.86
CA HIS A 197 -19.69 -2.06 -16.74
C HIS A 197 -19.95 -3.23 -15.78
N THR A 198 -18.93 -4.04 -15.49
CA THR A 198 -19.06 -5.20 -14.62
C THR A 198 -18.73 -4.90 -13.17
N HIS A 199 -17.74 -4.03 -12.96
CA HIS A 199 -17.12 -3.90 -11.64
C HIS A 199 -17.31 -2.53 -11.00
N ILE A 200 -17.71 -1.48 -11.73
CA ILE A 200 -17.87 -0.13 -11.19
C ILE A 200 -19.35 0.20 -11.07
N SER A 201 -19.84 0.30 -9.82
CA SER A 201 -21.24 0.62 -9.51
C SER A 201 -21.36 1.24 -8.12
N SER A 202 -22.46 1.97 -7.89
CA SER A 202 -22.76 2.62 -6.61
C SER A 202 -22.91 1.62 -5.45
N GLY A 203 -23.41 0.40 -5.71
CA GLY A 203 -23.54 -0.66 -4.70
C GLY A 203 -22.21 -1.17 -4.14
N LYS A 204 -21.09 -0.94 -4.86
CA LYS A 204 -19.75 -1.29 -4.43
C LYS A 204 -18.95 -0.09 -3.93
N ALA A 205 -19.58 1.08 -3.81
CA ALA A 205 -18.91 2.32 -3.51
C ALA A 205 -19.17 2.82 -2.09
N GLY A 206 -18.29 3.68 -1.65
CA GLY A 206 -18.42 4.46 -0.44
C GLY A 206 -17.50 5.66 -0.48
N PHE A 207 -17.48 6.43 0.60
CA PHE A 207 -16.66 7.64 0.62
C PHE A 207 -16.10 7.93 1.99
N VAL A 208 -15.04 8.73 2.00
CA VAL A 208 -14.55 9.39 3.20
C VAL A 208 -14.32 10.86 2.89
N CYS A 209 -14.57 11.72 3.89
CA CYS A 209 -14.44 13.15 3.72
C CYS A 209 -13.85 13.79 4.98
N ALA A 210 -12.96 14.75 4.78
CA ALA A 210 -12.48 15.63 5.84
C ALA A 210 -12.51 17.08 5.31
N GLY A 211 -13.27 17.96 5.96
CA GLY A 211 -13.42 19.32 5.44
C GLY A 211 -14.36 20.21 6.24
N SER A 212 -14.61 21.38 5.69
CA SER A 212 -15.42 22.43 6.32
C SER A 212 -16.93 22.29 6.09
N LEU A 213 -17.36 21.41 5.17
CA LEU A 213 -18.77 21.18 4.88
C LEU A 213 -19.57 20.74 6.11
N ASP A 214 -20.87 21.06 6.09
CA ASP A 214 -21.81 20.43 7.01
C ASP A 214 -22.17 19.01 6.53
N ALA A 215 -22.41 18.11 7.47
CA ALA A 215 -22.73 16.71 7.19
C ALA A 215 -23.98 16.54 6.32
N ASP A 216 -25.01 17.37 6.55
CA ASP A 216 -26.25 17.32 5.77
C ASP A 216 -26.06 17.81 4.34
N VAL A 217 -25.20 18.82 4.14
CA VAL A 217 -24.81 19.31 2.81
C VAL A 217 -24.03 18.25 2.06
N LEU A 218 -23.03 17.63 2.70
CA LEU A 218 -22.28 16.53 2.11
C LEU A 218 -23.21 15.38 1.72
N LYS A 219 -24.10 14.97 2.62
CA LYS A 219 -25.09 13.92 2.35
C LYS A 219 -25.95 14.25 1.14
N LYS A 220 -26.47 15.47 1.05
CA LYS A 220 -27.26 15.93 -0.10
C LYS A 220 -26.48 15.80 -1.42
N TYR A 221 -25.22 16.21 -1.45
CA TYR A 221 -24.42 16.10 -2.66
C TYR A 221 -24.16 14.65 -3.06
N ILE A 222 -23.92 13.76 -2.10
CA ILE A 222 -23.80 12.30 -2.37
C ILE A 222 -25.09 11.78 -3.00
N GLU A 223 -26.24 12.11 -2.43
CA GLU A 223 -27.55 11.66 -2.91
C GLU A 223 -27.89 12.16 -4.31
N VAL A 224 -27.49 13.39 -4.64
CA VAL A 224 -27.77 14.00 -5.94
C VAL A 224 -26.83 13.45 -7.02
N TYR A 225 -25.54 13.32 -6.73
CA TYR A 225 -24.50 13.12 -7.75
C TYR A 225 -23.93 11.72 -7.80
N LEU A 226 -23.90 10.97 -6.67
CA LEU A 226 -23.14 9.72 -6.58
C LEU A 226 -23.96 8.49 -6.18
N ASP A 227 -25.18 8.66 -5.77
CA ASP A 227 -25.97 7.56 -5.17
C ASP A 227 -26.41 6.49 -6.17
N LYS A 228 -26.41 6.84 -7.47
CA LYS A 228 -26.87 5.94 -8.53
C LYS A 228 -25.99 6.04 -9.77
N PHE A 229 -25.10 5.07 -9.92
CA PHE A 229 -24.38 4.84 -11.18
C PHE A 229 -24.05 3.34 -11.31
N GLY A 230 -23.95 2.85 -12.54
CA GLY A 230 -23.71 1.46 -12.85
C GLY A 230 -24.78 0.51 -12.34
N GLU A 231 -24.84 -0.66 -12.88
CA GLU A 231 -25.68 -1.75 -12.38
C GLU A 231 -24.86 -2.67 -11.49
N GLU A 232 -25.38 -3.02 -10.31
CA GLU A 232 -24.72 -3.98 -9.46
C GLU A 232 -24.83 -5.38 -10.08
N LYS A 233 -23.72 -5.93 -10.52
CA LYS A 233 -23.64 -7.30 -11.01
C LYS A 233 -23.11 -8.21 -9.91
N ASN A 234 -23.81 -9.30 -9.65
CA ASN A 234 -23.31 -10.37 -8.80
C ASN A 234 -22.16 -11.08 -9.55
N VAL A 235 -20.95 -10.75 -9.22
CA VAL A 235 -19.74 -11.42 -9.70
C VAL A 235 -19.21 -12.27 -8.55
N GLU A 236 -18.92 -13.52 -8.83
CA GLU A 236 -18.24 -14.39 -7.86
C GLU A 236 -16.94 -13.74 -7.40
N GLY A 237 -16.73 -13.67 -6.09
CA GLY A 237 -15.54 -13.08 -5.52
C GLY A 237 -14.28 -13.84 -5.95
N PRO A 238 -13.14 -13.17 -6.06
CA PRO A 238 -11.89 -13.82 -6.45
C PRO A 238 -11.47 -14.85 -5.40
N SER A 239 -10.93 -15.99 -5.86
CA SER A 239 -10.28 -16.97 -5.01
C SER A 239 -8.84 -16.56 -4.75
N PHE A 240 -8.38 -16.70 -3.51
CA PHE A 240 -7.03 -16.38 -3.09
C PHE A 240 -6.29 -17.63 -2.57
N PRO A 241 -5.87 -18.56 -3.46
CA PRO A 241 -5.12 -19.72 -3.04
C PRO A 241 -3.75 -19.26 -2.49
N LEU A 242 -3.43 -19.67 -1.27
CA LEU A 242 -2.13 -19.37 -0.68
C LEU A 242 -1.07 -20.32 -1.23
N ARG A 243 0.16 -19.80 -1.29
CA ARG A 243 1.32 -20.62 -1.68
C ARG A 243 1.55 -21.80 -0.73
N VAL A 244 2.24 -22.82 -1.23
CA VAL A 244 2.77 -23.88 -0.39
C VAL A 244 3.85 -23.29 0.54
N LYS A 245 3.72 -23.57 1.83
CA LYS A 245 4.63 -23.07 2.87
C LYS A 245 6.00 -23.74 2.73
N LYS A 246 7.01 -22.98 2.37
CA LYS A 246 8.40 -23.39 2.26
C LYS A 246 9.33 -22.18 2.30
N ARG A 247 10.56 -22.40 2.72
CA ARG A 247 11.61 -21.40 2.74
C ARG A 247 12.28 -21.34 1.39
N SER A 248 12.03 -20.26 0.62
CA SER A 248 12.46 -20.13 -0.77
C SER A 248 13.42 -18.96 -0.94
N LEU A 249 14.44 -19.15 -1.76
CA LEU A 249 15.27 -18.07 -2.26
C LEU A 249 15.08 -17.96 -3.78
N ILE A 250 14.78 -16.76 -4.22
CA ILE A 250 14.68 -16.39 -5.63
C ILE A 250 15.80 -15.38 -5.93
N PHE A 251 16.48 -15.53 -7.05
CA PHE A 251 17.41 -14.49 -7.47
C PHE A 251 17.25 -14.15 -8.95
N VAL A 252 17.52 -12.86 -9.27
CA VAL A 252 17.60 -12.34 -10.63
C VAL A 252 18.99 -11.81 -10.84
N HIS A 253 19.65 -12.30 -11.90
CA HIS A 253 21.00 -11.87 -12.23
C HIS A 253 21.02 -10.53 -12.97
N LYS A 254 21.75 -9.57 -12.42
CA LYS A 254 22.09 -8.29 -13.06
C LYS A 254 23.61 -8.18 -13.10
N GLU A 255 24.21 -8.46 -14.27
CA GLU A 255 25.66 -8.47 -14.46
C GLU A 255 26.29 -7.12 -14.11
N GLY A 256 27.33 -7.14 -13.28
CA GLY A 256 28.08 -5.95 -12.88
C GLY A 256 27.33 -5.01 -11.93
N ALA A 257 26.17 -5.39 -11.41
CA ALA A 257 25.45 -4.58 -10.43
C ALA A 257 26.33 -4.32 -9.18
N GLN A 258 26.47 -3.04 -8.83
CA GLN A 258 27.27 -2.61 -7.67
C GLN A 258 26.56 -2.85 -6.34
N GLN A 259 25.24 -3.05 -6.37
CA GLN A 259 24.41 -3.34 -5.22
C GLN A 259 23.55 -4.57 -5.48
N THR A 260 23.17 -5.23 -4.39
CA THR A 260 22.15 -6.30 -4.39
C THR A 260 20.93 -5.80 -3.65
N GLU A 261 19.78 -5.81 -4.34
CA GLU A 261 18.48 -5.62 -3.70
C GLU A 261 18.10 -6.89 -2.93
N ILE A 262 17.66 -6.72 -1.70
CA ILE A 262 17.26 -7.81 -0.81
C ILE A 262 15.83 -7.56 -0.35
N ARG A 263 14.97 -8.56 -0.54
CA ARG A 263 13.61 -8.62 0.04
C ARG A 263 13.48 -9.90 0.82
N ILE A 264 13.03 -9.81 2.08
CA ILE A 264 12.86 -10.97 2.96
C ILE A 264 11.53 -10.83 3.67
N GLY A 265 10.69 -11.87 3.62
CA GLY A 265 9.43 -11.83 4.34
C GLY A 265 8.59 -13.08 4.20
N ASN A 266 7.42 -13.05 4.82
CA ASN A 266 6.45 -14.14 4.84
C ASN A 266 5.02 -13.58 5.02
N LEU A 267 4.01 -14.40 4.70
CA LEU A 267 2.62 -14.04 4.98
C LEU A 267 2.38 -13.85 6.49
N SER A 268 1.48 -12.94 6.81
CA SER A 268 1.10 -12.61 8.18
C SER A 268 -0.43 -12.49 8.30
N GLY A 269 -0.92 -12.28 9.52
CA GLY A 269 -2.34 -12.10 9.81
C GLY A 269 -2.91 -10.76 9.34
N LYS A 270 -4.22 -10.57 9.54
CA LYS A 270 -4.98 -9.40 9.11
C LYS A 270 -4.68 -8.16 9.97
N ARG A 271 -5.07 -6.99 9.46
CA ARG A 271 -4.97 -5.73 10.22
C ARG A 271 -5.85 -5.71 11.47
N GLY A 272 -6.99 -6.39 11.46
CA GLY A 272 -7.92 -6.48 12.59
C GLY A 272 -7.57 -7.53 13.65
N ASP A 273 -6.45 -8.26 13.50
CA ASP A 273 -6.04 -9.26 14.46
C ASP A 273 -5.63 -8.63 15.81
N SER A 274 -5.85 -9.37 16.89
CA SER A 274 -5.58 -8.92 18.26
C SER A 274 -4.11 -8.58 18.52
N ASP A 275 -3.18 -9.11 17.73
CA ASP A 275 -1.74 -8.86 17.83
C ASP A 275 -1.24 -7.67 16.98
N PHE A 276 -2.14 -6.90 16.38
CA PHE A 276 -1.77 -5.76 15.53
C PHE A 276 -0.84 -4.76 16.23
N TYR A 277 -1.17 -4.35 17.47
CA TYR A 277 -0.36 -3.37 18.20
C TYR A 277 0.98 -3.95 18.64
N SER A 278 0.99 -5.22 19.04
CA SER A 278 2.22 -5.93 19.42
C SER A 278 3.14 -6.11 18.20
N LYS A 279 2.57 -6.39 17.00
CA LYS A 279 3.31 -6.41 15.73
C LYS A 279 3.91 -5.04 15.42
N ALA A 280 3.16 -3.95 15.60
CA ALA A 280 3.65 -2.60 15.33
C ALA A 280 4.82 -2.22 16.23
N VAL A 281 4.71 -2.53 17.52
CA VAL A 281 5.79 -2.25 18.51
C VAL A 281 7.02 -3.12 18.21
N MET A 282 6.84 -4.42 18.02
CA MET A 282 7.91 -5.35 17.67
C MET A 282 8.63 -4.93 16.39
N ASN A 283 7.88 -4.61 15.34
CA ASN A 283 8.47 -4.18 14.08
C ASN A 283 9.23 -2.85 14.20
N THR A 284 8.77 -1.92 15.04
CA THR A 284 9.49 -0.67 15.33
C THR A 284 10.87 -0.94 15.93
N ILE A 285 11.00 -1.99 16.75
CA ILE A 285 12.30 -2.43 17.30
C ILE A 285 13.16 -3.06 16.21
N LEU A 286 12.56 -3.93 15.37
CA LEU A 286 13.28 -4.75 14.40
C LEU A 286 13.83 -3.93 13.22
N GLY A 287 12.95 -3.19 12.51
CA GLY A 287 13.30 -2.48 11.27
C GLY A 287 12.40 -1.28 10.95
N GLY A 288 11.40 -0.97 11.79
CA GLY A 288 10.37 0.05 11.50
C GLY A 288 10.77 1.51 11.80
N GLN A 289 12.00 1.76 12.22
CA GLN A 289 12.53 3.10 12.49
C GLN A 289 14.04 3.17 12.27
N PHE A 290 14.56 4.41 12.22
CA PHE A 290 15.98 4.66 11.94
C PHE A 290 16.94 3.94 12.91
N ASN A 291 16.64 3.95 14.22
CA ASN A 291 17.45 3.29 15.25
C ASN A 291 17.05 1.84 15.51
N SER A 292 16.35 1.20 14.57
CA SER A 292 15.99 -0.22 14.67
C SER A 292 17.19 -1.15 14.55
N ARG A 293 17.06 -2.37 15.05
CA ARG A 293 18.16 -3.34 15.11
C ARG A 293 18.83 -3.57 13.75
N ILE A 294 18.02 -3.87 12.72
CA ILE A 294 18.53 -4.18 11.38
C ILE A 294 19.19 -2.96 10.74
N ASN A 295 18.54 -1.79 10.80
CA ASN A 295 19.10 -0.59 10.21
C ASN A 295 20.40 -0.18 10.92
N TYR A 296 20.43 -0.24 12.26
CA TYR A 296 21.64 0.07 13.03
C TYR A 296 22.78 -0.91 12.71
N LYS A 297 22.46 -2.21 12.61
CA LYS A 297 23.44 -3.25 12.30
C LYS A 297 24.05 -3.06 10.91
N LEU A 298 23.21 -2.98 9.87
CA LEU A 298 23.67 -2.96 8.49
C LEU A 298 24.26 -1.60 8.08
N ARG A 299 23.68 -0.50 8.57
CA ARG A 299 24.09 0.85 8.19
C ARG A 299 25.18 1.42 9.10
N GLU A 300 24.92 1.50 10.42
CA GLU A 300 25.82 2.19 11.35
C GLU A 300 27.00 1.33 11.76
N THR A 301 26.80 0.03 12.00
CA THR A 301 27.88 -0.86 12.45
C THR A 301 28.72 -1.37 11.29
N LYS A 302 28.07 -1.78 10.18
CA LYS A 302 28.72 -2.46 9.06
C LYS A 302 28.98 -1.57 7.85
N GLY A 303 28.18 -0.54 7.63
CA GLY A 303 28.31 0.36 6.47
C GLY A 303 27.93 -0.30 5.13
N TYR A 304 27.18 -1.38 5.13
CA TYR A 304 26.82 -2.14 3.91
C TYR A 304 25.73 -1.47 3.09
N THR A 305 24.90 -0.63 3.70
CA THR A 305 23.71 -0.02 3.10
C THR A 305 23.52 1.43 3.53
N TYR A 306 22.76 2.20 2.75
CA TYR A 306 22.24 3.51 3.16
C TYR A 306 21.02 3.39 4.09
N GLY A 307 20.34 2.23 4.11
CA GLY A 307 19.23 1.98 4.99
C GLY A 307 18.62 0.60 4.79
N ALA A 308 18.06 0.09 5.88
CA ALA A 308 17.25 -1.13 5.89
C ALA A 308 15.97 -0.87 6.69
N THR A 309 14.85 -1.35 6.19
CA THR A 309 13.55 -1.15 6.84
C THR A 309 12.73 -2.43 6.81
N SER A 310 11.82 -2.56 7.79
CA SER A 310 10.81 -3.60 7.77
C SER A 310 9.43 -3.05 8.11
N TYR A 311 8.41 -3.69 7.56
CA TYR A 311 7.01 -3.32 7.80
C TYR A 311 6.06 -4.49 7.54
N PHE A 312 4.82 -4.33 7.97
CA PHE A 312 3.71 -5.20 7.60
C PHE A 312 2.85 -4.49 6.56
N ALA A 313 2.74 -5.07 5.36
CA ALA A 313 1.85 -4.59 4.32
C ALA A 313 0.51 -5.32 4.40
N TYR A 314 -0.57 -4.58 4.59
CA TYR A 314 -1.90 -5.15 4.80
C TYR A 314 -2.71 -5.15 3.51
N ARG A 315 -3.35 -6.28 3.22
CA ARG A 315 -4.50 -6.43 2.33
C ARG A 315 -5.74 -6.70 3.21
N LYS A 316 -6.92 -6.72 2.63
CA LYS A 316 -8.16 -6.95 3.40
C LYS A 316 -8.18 -8.33 4.07
N GLU A 317 -7.79 -9.36 3.34
CA GLU A 317 -7.85 -10.75 3.82
C GLU A 317 -6.51 -11.27 4.34
N HIS A 318 -5.38 -10.72 3.87
CA HIS A 318 -4.04 -11.15 4.21
C HIS A 318 -3.11 -9.97 4.42
N SER A 319 -1.96 -10.21 5.02
CA SER A 319 -0.84 -9.29 5.05
C SER A 319 0.46 -10.06 4.86
N TYR A 320 1.54 -9.34 4.70
CA TYR A 320 2.89 -9.91 4.74
C TYR A 320 3.83 -9.03 5.55
N PHE A 321 4.78 -9.66 6.19
CA PHE A 321 5.99 -9.02 6.70
C PHE A 321 6.97 -8.86 5.55
N LEU A 322 7.58 -7.69 5.41
CA LEU A 322 8.65 -7.42 4.46
C LEU A 322 9.77 -6.65 5.12
N LEU A 323 10.99 -7.15 4.93
CA LEU A 323 12.24 -6.45 5.13
C LEU A 323 12.83 -6.10 3.76
N THR A 324 13.27 -4.86 3.59
CA THR A 324 13.86 -4.35 2.34
C THR A 324 15.15 -3.59 2.63
N THR A 325 16.16 -3.85 1.81
CA THR A 325 17.43 -3.12 1.81
C THR A 325 18.14 -3.31 0.48
N SER A 326 19.02 -2.35 0.14
CA SER A 326 19.98 -2.45 -0.94
C SER A 326 21.38 -2.40 -0.32
N VAL A 327 22.20 -3.40 -0.55
CA VAL A 327 23.53 -3.52 0.03
C VAL A 327 24.62 -3.53 -1.06
N GLN A 328 25.83 -3.13 -0.72
CA GLN A 328 26.99 -3.32 -1.63
C GLN A 328 27.10 -4.79 -2.01
N ALA A 329 27.23 -5.11 -3.29
CA ALA A 329 27.16 -6.48 -3.82
C ALA A 329 28.15 -7.46 -3.17
N GLU A 330 29.32 -6.98 -2.79
CA GLU A 330 30.38 -7.77 -2.12
C GLU A 330 29.99 -8.18 -0.68
N HIS A 331 29.01 -7.50 -0.08
CA HIS A 331 28.55 -7.77 1.29
C HIS A 331 27.16 -8.43 1.35
N THR A 332 26.68 -8.97 0.23
CA THR A 332 25.36 -9.60 0.16
C THR A 332 25.19 -10.75 1.15
N LEU A 333 26.17 -11.62 1.25
CA LEU A 333 26.10 -12.82 2.13
C LEU A 333 26.19 -12.46 3.60
N GLU A 334 27.11 -11.55 3.97
CA GLU A 334 27.24 -11.06 5.33
C GLU A 334 26.00 -10.29 5.77
N ALA A 335 25.40 -9.51 4.88
CA ALA A 335 24.15 -8.81 5.14
C ALA A 335 23.00 -9.81 5.39
N LEU A 336 22.88 -10.87 4.59
CA LEU A 336 21.91 -11.94 4.81
C LEU A 336 22.11 -12.64 6.17
N GLN A 337 23.37 -12.95 6.55
CA GLN A 337 23.70 -13.55 7.85
C GLN A 337 23.28 -12.62 9.00
N ASP A 338 23.63 -11.33 8.93
CA ASP A 338 23.24 -10.35 9.95
C ASP A 338 21.73 -10.16 10.02
N ILE A 339 21.01 -10.15 8.88
CA ILE A 339 19.54 -10.07 8.85
C ILE A 339 18.92 -11.29 9.52
N PHE A 340 19.31 -12.51 9.13
CA PHE A 340 18.75 -13.74 9.73
C PHE A 340 19.09 -13.86 11.22
N TYR A 341 20.24 -13.36 11.64
CA TYR A 341 20.59 -13.26 13.05
C TYR A 341 19.59 -12.38 13.80
N GLU A 342 19.31 -11.15 13.30
CA GLU A 342 18.36 -10.23 13.96
C GLU A 342 16.92 -10.74 13.92
N LEU A 343 16.49 -11.40 12.82
CA LEU A 343 15.18 -12.06 12.72
C LEU A 343 15.01 -13.20 13.74
N LYS A 344 16.11 -13.88 14.07
CA LYS A 344 16.12 -14.86 15.14
C LYS A 344 16.11 -14.20 16.52
N GLN A 345 16.98 -13.23 16.75
CA GLN A 345 17.15 -12.57 18.04
C GLN A 345 15.88 -11.84 18.52
N ILE A 346 15.12 -11.22 17.62
CA ILE A 346 13.86 -10.52 17.98
C ILE A 346 12.82 -11.48 18.58
N LYS A 347 12.89 -12.77 18.27
CA LYS A 347 12.00 -13.81 18.80
C LYS A 347 12.47 -14.35 20.17
N GLU A 348 13.72 -14.16 20.50
CA GLU A 348 14.35 -14.68 21.72
C GLU A 348 14.41 -13.61 22.81
N THR A 349 14.78 -12.39 22.47
CA THR A 349 15.01 -11.32 23.42
C THR A 349 14.57 -9.94 22.92
N ILE A 350 13.84 -9.22 23.76
CA ILE A 350 13.55 -7.79 23.63
C ILE A 350 13.84 -7.18 25.00
N THR A 351 14.58 -6.07 25.05
CA THR A 351 14.85 -5.38 26.29
C THR A 351 13.73 -4.42 26.66
N HIS A 352 13.60 -4.09 27.95
CA HIS A 352 12.65 -3.05 28.40
C HIS A 352 12.95 -1.67 27.79
N GLU A 353 14.22 -1.37 27.55
CA GLU A 353 14.64 -0.12 26.94
C GLU A 353 14.16 -0.03 25.48
N GLU A 354 14.36 -1.07 24.67
CA GLU A 354 13.87 -1.16 23.28
C GLU A 354 12.35 -1.06 23.22
N LEU A 355 11.64 -1.80 24.09
CA LEU A 355 10.20 -1.78 24.17
C LEU A 355 9.68 -0.35 24.45
N ASN A 356 10.23 0.31 25.46
CA ASN A 356 9.83 1.65 25.84
C ASN A 356 10.17 2.68 24.76
N ALA A 357 11.35 2.60 24.15
CA ALA A 357 11.74 3.47 23.05
C ALA A 357 10.80 3.33 21.84
N ALA A 358 10.44 2.10 21.46
CA ALA A 358 9.52 1.83 20.35
C ALA A 358 8.12 2.38 20.63
N LYS A 359 7.57 2.13 21.82
CA LYS A 359 6.28 2.70 22.24
C LYS A 359 6.28 4.22 22.19
N LEU A 360 7.29 4.86 22.78
CA LEU A 360 7.41 6.32 22.77
C LEU A 360 7.54 6.88 21.35
N SER A 361 8.27 6.20 20.45
CA SER A 361 8.38 6.57 19.05
C SER A 361 7.03 6.59 18.36
N ILE A 362 6.25 5.51 18.50
CA ILE A 362 4.89 5.40 17.94
C ILE A 362 3.97 6.47 18.51
N ILE A 363 3.94 6.62 19.85
CA ILE A 363 3.05 7.55 20.55
C ILE A 363 3.31 9.00 20.12
N ARG A 364 4.57 9.41 20.04
CA ARG A 364 4.94 10.78 19.67
C ARG A 364 4.68 11.10 18.21
N ARG A 365 4.83 10.12 17.34
CA ARG A 365 4.57 10.27 15.90
C ARG A 365 3.09 10.22 15.54
N PHE A 366 2.25 9.57 16.36
CA PHE A 366 0.84 9.35 16.06
C PHE A 366 0.04 10.63 15.73
N PRO A 367 0.16 11.75 16.50
CA PRO A 367 -0.59 12.98 16.19
C PRO A 367 -0.28 13.56 14.80
N SER A 368 0.96 13.44 14.32
CA SER A 368 1.35 13.98 13.02
C SER A 368 0.66 13.31 11.82
N ASN A 369 0.02 12.14 12.05
CA ASN A 369 -0.77 11.47 11.03
C ASN A 369 -2.15 12.12 10.77
N PHE A 370 -2.51 13.21 11.51
CA PHE A 370 -3.84 13.83 11.47
C PHE A 370 -3.79 15.36 11.39
N GLU A 371 -2.69 15.94 10.96
CA GLU A 371 -2.50 17.39 10.91
C GLU A 371 -3.22 18.04 9.73
N THR A 372 -3.16 17.43 8.55
CA THR A 372 -3.75 17.93 7.31
C THR A 372 -5.09 17.28 6.99
N TYR A 373 -5.90 17.88 6.10
CA TYR A 373 -7.14 17.25 5.61
C TYR A 373 -6.87 15.94 4.86
N TYR A 374 -5.79 15.90 4.07
CA TYR A 374 -5.34 14.68 3.40
C TYR A 374 -5.05 13.54 4.39
N GLN A 375 -4.31 13.83 5.48
CA GLN A 375 -4.00 12.83 6.50
C GLN A 375 -5.24 12.36 7.26
N LEU A 376 -6.18 13.27 7.56
CA LEU A 376 -7.48 12.90 8.16
C LEU A 376 -8.26 11.97 7.23
N ALA A 377 -8.38 12.31 5.95
CA ALA A 377 -9.05 11.46 4.96
C ALA A 377 -8.32 10.11 4.78
N SER A 378 -6.99 10.09 4.80
CA SER A 378 -6.19 8.85 4.77
C SER A 378 -6.44 7.96 6.00
N GLY A 379 -6.58 8.56 7.17
CA GLY A 379 -7.02 7.85 8.38
C GLY A 379 -8.41 7.23 8.20
N LEU A 380 -9.37 8.01 7.69
CA LEU A 380 -10.71 7.51 7.39
C LEU A 380 -10.71 6.43 6.31
N ASN A 381 -9.86 6.53 5.27
CA ASN A 381 -9.66 5.45 4.29
C ASN A 381 -9.27 4.14 4.98
N THR A 382 -8.37 4.21 5.96
CA THR A 382 -7.95 3.03 6.74
C THR A 382 -9.13 2.39 7.46
N LEU A 383 -9.99 3.18 8.11
CA LEU A 383 -11.19 2.65 8.77
C LEU A 383 -12.14 2.01 7.76
N PHE A 384 -12.38 2.69 6.65
CA PHE A 384 -13.30 2.24 5.61
C PHE A 384 -12.83 0.94 4.95
N THR A 385 -11.61 0.90 4.46
CA THR A 385 -11.07 -0.23 3.69
C THR A 385 -10.90 -1.50 4.52
N TYR A 386 -10.51 -1.36 5.80
CA TYR A 386 -10.36 -2.50 6.71
C TYR A 386 -11.58 -2.75 7.59
N THR A 387 -12.67 -2.02 7.37
CA THR A 387 -13.93 -2.16 8.13
C THR A 387 -13.71 -2.04 9.65
N LEU A 388 -12.85 -1.08 10.05
CA LEU A 388 -12.54 -0.83 11.45
C LEU A 388 -13.59 0.09 12.08
N GLN A 389 -13.75 -0.04 13.41
CA GLN A 389 -14.69 0.80 14.15
C GLN A 389 -14.16 2.26 14.24
N PRO A 390 -15.04 3.27 14.30
CA PRO A 390 -14.62 4.66 14.50
C PRO A 390 -13.77 4.89 15.75
N SER A 391 -13.95 4.07 16.82
CA SER A 391 -13.15 4.11 18.06
C SER A 391 -11.69 3.67 17.88
N TYR A 392 -11.34 3.06 16.74
CA TYR A 392 -10.01 2.51 16.48
C TYR A 392 -8.86 3.50 16.81
N PHE A 393 -9.01 4.76 16.44
CA PHE A 393 -7.96 5.74 16.69
C PHE A 393 -7.92 6.22 18.15
N ASP A 394 -9.05 6.26 18.85
CA ASP A 394 -9.11 6.59 20.27
C ASP A 394 -8.46 5.47 21.10
N GLU A 395 -8.60 4.23 20.67
CA GLU A 395 -8.04 3.04 21.32
C GLU A 395 -6.56 2.81 20.93
N TYR A 396 -6.07 3.43 19.85
CA TYR A 396 -4.75 3.13 19.29
C TYR A 396 -3.61 3.38 20.30
N LEU A 397 -3.56 4.59 20.88
CA LEU A 397 -2.51 4.94 21.85
C LEU A 397 -2.60 4.15 23.16
N PRO A 398 -3.79 3.96 23.77
CA PRO A 398 -3.95 3.04 24.91
C PRO A 398 -3.45 1.62 24.61
N ASN A 399 -3.79 1.05 23.46
CA ASN A 399 -3.37 -0.31 23.08
C ASN A 399 -1.86 -0.40 22.87
N VAL A 400 -1.24 0.59 22.22
CA VAL A 400 0.24 0.64 22.10
C VAL A 400 0.91 0.71 23.46
N LYS A 401 0.38 1.54 24.39
CA LYS A 401 0.90 1.65 25.76
C LYS A 401 0.80 0.33 26.52
N ALA A 402 -0.27 -0.42 26.31
CA ALA A 402 -0.55 -1.68 26.99
C ALA A 402 0.36 -2.85 26.55
N VAL A 403 0.97 -2.79 25.36
CA VAL A 403 1.84 -3.88 24.85
C VAL A 403 2.90 -4.22 25.88
N SER A 404 2.93 -5.46 26.34
CA SER A 404 3.97 -5.99 27.24
C SER A 404 5.18 -6.53 26.45
N LEU A 405 6.24 -6.84 27.15
CA LEU A 405 7.41 -7.49 26.55
C LEU A 405 7.06 -8.89 26.01
N GLU A 406 6.23 -9.61 26.75
CA GLU A 406 5.73 -10.92 26.34
C GLU A 406 4.89 -10.83 25.07
N ASP A 407 3.98 -9.83 24.96
CA ASP A 407 3.18 -9.62 23.74
C ASP A 407 4.05 -9.35 22.51
N ALA A 408 5.10 -8.53 22.66
CA ALA A 408 6.01 -8.23 21.56
C ALA A 408 6.82 -9.46 21.13
N LEU A 409 7.28 -10.30 22.08
CA LEU A 409 7.97 -11.57 21.80
C LEU A 409 7.03 -12.59 21.13
N LEU A 410 5.79 -12.70 21.59
CA LEU A 410 4.78 -13.57 20.98
C LEU A 410 4.45 -13.12 19.55
N ALA A 411 4.32 -11.80 19.34
CA ALA A 411 4.11 -11.25 18.01
C ALA A 411 5.27 -11.57 17.06
N ALA A 412 6.53 -11.47 17.52
CA ALA A 412 7.70 -11.86 16.74
C ALA A 412 7.67 -13.35 16.35
N LYS A 413 7.41 -14.23 17.31
CA LYS A 413 7.34 -15.67 17.07
C LYS A 413 6.23 -16.08 16.11
N LYS A 414 5.07 -15.41 16.20
CA LYS A 414 3.89 -15.70 15.38
C LYS A 414 4.03 -15.19 13.95
N ASN A 415 4.66 -14.02 13.75
CA ASN A 415 4.59 -13.30 12.48
C ASN A 415 5.90 -13.31 11.68
N ILE A 416 7.02 -13.77 12.26
CA ILE A 416 8.31 -13.95 11.58
C ILE A 416 8.59 -15.44 11.52
N ILE A 417 8.25 -16.09 10.41
CA ILE A 417 8.21 -17.55 10.28
C ILE A 417 9.33 -18.00 9.34
N ASP A 418 10.44 -18.45 9.93
CA ASP A 418 11.66 -18.81 9.17
C ASP A 418 11.41 -19.86 8.07
N GLN A 419 10.55 -20.84 8.34
CA GLN A 419 10.24 -21.95 7.42
C GLN A 419 9.33 -21.55 6.26
N GLU A 420 8.76 -20.35 6.29
CA GLU A 420 7.85 -19.83 5.26
C GLU A 420 8.43 -18.61 4.54
N MET A 421 9.67 -18.23 4.87
CA MET A 421 10.28 -17.02 4.31
C MET A 421 10.55 -17.15 2.82
N VAL A 422 10.20 -16.06 2.13
CA VAL A 422 10.62 -15.77 0.76
C VAL A 422 11.78 -14.78 0.84
N VAL A 423 12.88 -15.11 0.17
CA VAL A 423 14.00 -14.21 -0.03
C VAL A 423 14.14 -13.93 -1.51
N VAL A 424 14.23 -12.65 -1.88
CA VAL A 424 14.51 -12.24 -3.26
C VAL A 424 15.78 -11.43 -3.28
N LEU A 425 16.70 -11.81 -4.17
CA LEU A 425 17.95 -11.12 -4.44
C LEU A 425 17.98 -10.67 -5.90
N VAL A 426 18.22 -9.38 -6.14
CA VAL A 426 18.44 -8.86 -7.50
C VAL A 426 19.80 -8.18 -7.54
N GLY A 427 20.74 -8.78 -8.29
CA GLY A 427 22.12 -8.30 -8.30
C GLY A 427 23.07 -9.20 -9.09
N ASP A 428 24.37 -8.97 -8.96
CA ASP A 428 25.38 -9.80 -9.62
C ASP A 428 25.56 -11.15 -8.87
N LYS A 429 24.97 -12.22 -9.44
CA LYS A 429 24.99 -13.56 -8.85
C LYS A 429 26.38 -14.10 -8.57
N SER A 430 27.42 -13.63 -9.28
CA SER A 430 28.78 -14.07 -9.04
C SER A 430 29.30 -13.74 -7.64
N LYS A 431 28.65 -12.77 -6.95
CA LYS A 431 29.02 -12.32 -5.61
C LYS A 431 28.40 -13.15 -4.49
N PHE A 432 27.36 -13.96 -4.75
CA PHE A 432 26.64 -14.64 -3.68
C PHE A 432 26.23 -16.09 -4.00
N VAL A 433 26.09 -16.48 -5.27
CA VAL A 433 25.42 -17.75 -5.63
C VAL A 433 26.09 -19.00 -5.02
N ASN A 434 27.41 -19.03 -4.92
CA ASN A 434 28.16 -20.22 -4.49
C ASN A 434 27.99 -20.60 -3.01
N GLN A 435 27.45 -19.71 -2.19
CA GLN A 435 27.27 -19.92 -0.74
C GLN A 435 25.82 -19.90 -0.28
N LEU A 436 24.87 -19.81 -1.22
CA LEU A 436 23.44 -19.75 -0.88
C LEU A 436 22.93 -21.05 -0.21
N GLU A 437 23.54 -22.20 -0.52
CA GLU A 437 23.18 -23.49 0.06
C GLU A 437 23.37 -23.53 1.59
N GLU A 438 24.33 -22.75 2.12
CA GLU A 438 24.62 -22.67 3.55
C GLU A 438 23.46 -22.09 4.38
N PHE A 439 22.55 -21.36 3.74
CA PHE A 439 21.38 -20.73 4.40
C PHE A 439 20.20 -21.70 4.58
N GLY A 440 20.25 -22.93 4.04
CA GLY A 440 19.26 -23.99 4.25
C GLY A 440 17.87 -23.64 3.68
N PHE A 441 17.82 -23.14 2.46
CA PHE A 441 16.57 -22.96 1.71
C PHE A 441 16.07 -24.30 1.19
N ASP A 442 14.74 -24.49 1.19
CA ASP A 442 14.10 -25.68 0.61
C ASP A 442 14.19 -25.67 -0.91
N GLU A 443 14.25 -24.44 -1.50
CA GLU A 443 14.44 -24.23 -2.94
C GLU A 443 15.22 -22.95 -3.21
N ILE A 444 16.01 -22.98 -4.28
CA ILE A 444 16.73 -21.82 -4.83
C ILE A 444 16.37 -21.73 -6.31
N ILE A 445 15.80 -20.61 -6.75
CA ILE A 445 15.28 -20.43 -8.10
C ILE A 445 15.95 -19.23 -8.74
N GLU A 446 16.55 -19.39 -9.93
CA GLU A 446 16.93 -18.27 -10.79
C GLU A 446 15.73 -17.87 -11.66
N MET A 447 15.40 -16.58 -11.68
CA MET A 447 14.34 -16.00 -12.51
C MET A 447 14.89 -14.90 -13.40
N ASN A 448 14.16 -14.65 -14.51
CA ASN A 448 14.40 -13.48 -15.34
C ASN A 448 13.72 -12.23 -14.72
N GLU A 449 13.91 -11.07 -15.38
CA GLU A 449 13.32 -9.80 -14.94
C GLU A 449 11.79 -9.77 -15.00
N ASP A 450 11.16 -10.70 -15.71
CA ASP A 450 9.71 -10.85 -15.76
C ASP A 450 9.15 -11.74 -14.64
N GLY A 451 10.02 -12.33 -13.80
CA GLY A 451 9.65 -13.26 -12.74
C GLY A 451 9.35 -14.67 -13.27
N GLU A 452 9.82 -15.00 -14.46
CA GLU A 452 9.71 -16.34 -15.02
C GLU A 452 10.96 -17.17 -14.67
N PRO A 453 10.80 -18.43 -14.24
CA PRO A 453 11.96 -19.30 -13.95
C PRO A 453 12.91 -19.41 -15.13
N PHE A 454 14.18 -19.30 -14.86
CA PHE A 454 15.22 -19.50 -15.87
C PHE A 454 15.26 -21.00 -16.19
N ILE A 455 14.70 -21.39 -17.31
CA ILE A 455 14.82 -22.74 -17.82
C ILE A 455 16.24 -22.83 -18.41
N SER A 456 17.19 -23.44 -17.66
CA SER A 456 18.46 -23.83 -18.25
C SER A 456 18.17 -24.87 -19.31
N LEU A 457 18.34 -24.48 -20.57
CA LEU A 457 18.28 -25.36 -21.74
C LEU A 457 19.39 -26.42 -21.69
#